data_d9f2edc85b1befce2cfc2f1f26318a55
#
_entry.id   d9f2edc85b1befce2cfc2f1f26318a55
#
_cell.length_a   1.000
_cell.length_b   1.000
_cell.length_c   1.000
_cell.angle_alpha   90.00
_cell.angle_beta   90.00
_cell.angle_gamma   90.00
#
_symmetry.space_group_name_H-M   'P 1'
#
loop_
_entity.id
_entity.type
_entity.pdbx_description
1 polymer ?
#
loop_
_entity_poly.entity_id
_entity_poly.type
_entity_poly.pdbx_seq_one_letter_code
_entity_poly.pdbx_strand_id
1 'polypeptide(L)'
;MRWTLAAVYGLLLAATLPASTAAAAGNPRIVIVGAGVAGVTAASSLYRAGLTNITVLEASQRIGGRIRTSAFGGAGPVELGAQWCHGEGGNVAYEMASVFPGLLKTSMFTENDFLVQSNGQRVPEEISDRLWELAQSIVESTARDRNTGTLGDFVTTRYRSKIRSDPEYSDINRQLAEQFLVSFHNSERGHYAYDSWYDVAASTDDDYVETEGEQALAWTGRRGFSSILDIITGSFPGSTKSLVPIHQLTKFNKVVSNIRWRGTTDGYVKVTTEDGSLYNADHVIVTVSLGVLKATSRAMFTPALPTINQNAIDGINFGTVNKVFMFFDAPIPAGFGNVVNLLWFDRDLQALRQSKHAWAEAVGFFYRIDSKPYVLCAWLNGAQGRQAELLSDATIQEGLLYLLSLFGRNYKFGNVQSILRSKWSSDRFIRGSYSSRSITTERLETGPNNLARPLRDAANEPQVMFAGEAASATHYSTVHGAMETAQREATRLINLYK
;
A
#
# COMPACT_ATOMS: atom_id res chain seq x y z
N MET A 1 29.55 48.91 66.31
CA MET A 1 28.67 49.41 65.21
C MET A 1 27.68 48.33 64.87
N ARG A 2 26.41 48.62 65.06
CA ARG A 2 25.30 47.66 65.02
C ARG A 2 24.83 47.48 63.57
N TRP A 3 24.62 46.21 63.17
CA TRP A 3 23.95 45.88 61.94
C TRP A 3 22.58 45.27 62.29
N THR A 4 21.52 45.89 61.77
CA THR A 4 20.15 45.48 61.90
C THR A 4 19.80 44.50 60.79
N LEU A 5 19.28 43.31 61.14
CA LEU A 5 18.67 42.35 60.25
C LEU A 5 17.25 42.81 59.86
N ALA A 6 16.98 42.90 58.58
CA ALA A 6 15.61 42.98 58.03
C ALA A 6 15.22 41.61 57.51
N ALA A 7 14.19 41.01 58.11
CA ALA A 7 13.58 39.76 57.67
C ALA A 7 12.57 40.05 56.53
N VAL A 8 12.79 39.45 55.36
CA VAL A 8 11.83 39.42 54.26
C VAL A 8 11.05 38.10 54.33
N TYR A 9 9.77 38.17 54.63
CA TYR A 9 8.83 37.09 54.49
C TYR A 9 8.48 36.90 53.02
N GLY A 10 8.99 35.81 52.40
CA GLY A 10 8.56 35.38 51.08
C GLY A 10 7.34 34.45 51.22
N LEU A 11 6.18 34.88 50.74
CA LEU A 11 5.00 34.04 50.53
C LEU A 11 5.30 33.04 49.39
N LEU A 12 5.47 31.75 49.71
CA LEU A 12 5.43 30.66 48.76
C LEU A 12 3.96 30.41 48.40
N LEU A 13 3.54 30.91 47.20
CA LEU A 13 2.33 30.41 46.54
C LEU A 13 2.65 29.00 46.01
N ALA A 14 2.18 27.97 46.72
CA ALA A 14 2.12 26.61 46.22
C ALA A 14 1.08 26.56 45.07
N ALA A 15 1.54 26.63 43.82
CA ALA A 15 0.71 26.29 42.68
C ALA A 15 0.39 24.80 42.78
N THR A 16 -0.82 24.47 43.20
CA THR A 16 -1.37 23.13 43.06
C THR A 16 -1.55 22.83 41.60
N LEU A 17 -0.61 22.04 41.04
CA LEU A 17 -0.83 21.39 39.73
C LEU A 17 -2.10 20.55 39.90
N PRO A 18 -3.04 20.60 38.93
CA PRO A 18 -4.18 19.70 38.96
C PRO A 18 -3.65 18.27 38.94
N ALA A 19 -4.06 17.50 39.94
CA ALA A 19 -3.79 16.07 39.96
C ALA A 19 -4.24 15.47 38.64
N SER A 20 -3.32 14.84 37.94
CA SER A 20 -3.66 13.93 36.82
C SER A 20 -4.76 13.02 37.36
N THR A 21 -5.96 13.12 36.84
CA THR A 21 -7.02 12.17 37.11
C THR A 21 -6.49 10.81 36.67
N ALA A 22 -6.15 9.96 37.61
CA ALA A 22 -5.81 8.56 37.34
C ALA A 22 -6.93 8.01 36.48
N ALA A 23 -6.61 7.60 35.25
CA ALA A 23 -7.55 6.98 34.32
C ALA A 23 -8.23 5.84 35.09
N ALA A 24 -9.54 5.86 35.17
CA ALA A 24 -10.27 4.78 35.80
C ALA A 24 -9.91 3.49 35.08
N ALA A 25 -9.48 2.46 35.85
CA ALA A 25 -9.29 1.12 35.32
C ALA A 25 -10.61 0.64 34.71
N GLY A 26 -10.80 0.86 33.41
CA GLY A 26 -12.05 0.68 32.69
C GLY A 26 -11.80 -0.10 31.40
N ASN A 27 -12.84 -0.78 30.92
CA ASN A 27 -12.87 -1.43 29.62
C ASN A 27 -13.61 -0.48 28.63
N PRO A 28 -12.91 0.51 28.03
CA PRO A 28 -13.55 1.54 27.19
C PRO A 28 -14.20 0.93 25.97
N ARG A 29 -15.25 1.58 25.47
CA ARG A 29 -15.85 1.23 24.16
C ARG A 29 -14.95 1.71 23.03
N ILE A 30 -14.37 0.79 22.30
CA ILE A 30 -13.49 1.09 21.18
C ILE A 30 -14.17 0.66 19.88
N VAL A 31 -14.38 1.62 18.98
CA VAL A 31 -14.85 1.34 17.62
C VAL A 31 -13.68 1.41 16.66
N ILE A 32 -13.49 0.35 15.88
CA ILE A 32 -12.48 0.29 14.82
C ILE A 32 -13.20 0.32 13.48
N VAL A 33 -12.87 1.28 12.62
CA VAL A 33 -13.50 1.46 11.31
C VAL A 33 -12.64 0.83 10.25
N GLY A 34 -13.06 -0.32 9.74
CA GLY A 34 -12.36 -1.16 8.77
C GLY A 34 -11.75 -2.42 9.40
N ALA A 35 -11.95 -3.57 8.74
CA ALA A 35 -11.36 -4.85 9.10
C ALA A 35 -10.23 -5.26 8.12
N GLY A 36 -9.49 -4.31 7.57
CA GLY A 36 -8.21 -4.54 6.91
C GLY A 36 -7.16 -5.02 7.90
N VAL A 37 -5.95 -5.33 7.45
CA VAL A 37 -4.88 -5.80 8.34
C VAL A 37 -4.63 -4.86 9.52
N ALA A 38 -4.70 -3.53 9.31
CA ALA A 38 -4.56 -2.56 10.38
C ALA A 38 -5.66 -2.71 11.44
N GLY A 39 -6.93 -2.79 11.04
CA GLY A 39 -8.04 -2.97 11.97
C GLY A 39 -7.99 -4.29 12.74
N VAL A 40 -7.64 -5.38 12.04
CA VAL A 40 -7.45 -6.71 12.66
C VAL A 40 -6.29 -6.70 13.65
N THR A 41 -5.18 -6.03 13.32
CA THR A 41 -4.02 -5.89 14.21
C THR A 41 -4.36 -5.06 15.45
N ALA A 42 -5.02 -3.90 15.28
CA ALA A 42 -5.44 -3.06 16.40
C ALA A 42 -6.39 -3.81 17.33
N ALA A 43 -7.45 -4.44 16.79
CA ALA A 43 -8.40 -5.22 17.56
C ALA A 43 -7.70 -6.36 18.33
N SER A 44 -6.77 -7.07 17.68
CA SER A 44 -6.05 -8.19 18.29
C SER A 44 -5.12 -7.74 19.42
N SER A 45 -4.41 -6.64 19.24
CA SER A 45 -3.50 -6.06 20.24
C SER A 45 -4.27 -5.57 21.48
N LEU A 46 -5.36 -4.83 21.27
CA LEU A 46 -6.22 -4.33 22.34
C LEU A 46 -6.87 -5.50 23.12
N TYR A 47 -7.43 -6.46 22.42
CA TYR A 47 -8.11 -7.62 23.02
C TYR A 47 -7.16 -8.43 23.93
N ARG A 48 -5.95 -8.73 23.45
CA ARG A 48 -4.94 -9.45 24.23
C ARG A 48 -4.43 -8.63 25.42
N ALA A 49 -4.49 -7.32 25.32
CA ALA A 49 -4.19 -6.44 26.44
C ALA A 49 -5.34 -6.34 27.46
N GLY A 50 -6.49 -6.98 27.24
CA GLY A 50 -7.64 -6.98 28.14
C GLY A 50 -8.63 -5.85 27.90
N LEU A 51 -8.44 -5.01 26.89
CA LEU A 51 -9.42 -4.04 26.42
C LEU A 51 -10.35 -4.76 25.42
N THR A 52 -11.41 -5.39 25.92
CA THR A 52 -12.22 -6.34 25.16
C THR A 52 -13.52 -5.77 24.62
N ASN A 53 -13.93 -4.56 25.03
CA ASN A 53 -15.13 -3.90 24.57
C ASN A 53 -14.91 -3.23 23.21
N ILE A 54 -14.66 -4.08 22.20
CA ILE A 54 -14.28 -3.68 20.84
C ILE A 54 -15.40 -3.99 19.88
N THR A 55 -15.73 -3.04 18.99
CA THR A 55 -16.56 -3.27 17.81
C THR A 55 -15.79 -2.87 16.57
N VAL A 56 -15.59 -3.80 15.64
CA VAL A 56 -15.01 -3.54 14.32
C VAL A 56 -16.15 -3.35 13.31
N LEU A 57 -16.18 -2.24 12.58
CA LEU A 57 -17.18 -1.94 11.55
C LEU A 57 -16.53 -2.13 10.18
N GLU A 58 -16.92 -3.18 9.46
CA GLU A 58 -16.42 -3.50 8.13
C GLU A 58 -17.49 -3.25 7.08
N ALA A 59 -17.11 -2.49 6.05
CA ALA A 59 -18.04 -2.11 4.97
C ALA A 59 -18.40 -3.31 4.06
N SER A 60 -17.48 -4.23 3.86
CA SER A 60 -17.65 -5.44 3.03
C SER A 60 -18.15 -6.63 3.84
N GLN A 61 -18.12 -7.82 3.22
CA GLN A 61 -18.51 -9.11 3.86
C GLN A 61 -17.30 -9.96 4.30
N ARG A 62 -16.08 -9.37 4.30
CA ARG A 62 -14.85 -10.10 4.63
C ARG A 62 -13.86 -9.22 5.37
N ILE A 63 -12.99 -9.83 6.15
CA ILE A 63 -11.80 -9.19 6.69
C ILE A 63 -10.66 -9.17 5.66
N GLY A 64 -9.61 -8.38 5.92
CA GLY A 64 -8.35 -8.37 5.18
C GLY A 64 -8.16 -7.15 4.26
N GLY A 65 -9.25 -6.51 3.81
CA GLY A 65 -9.14 -5.32 2.94
C GLY A 65 -8.35 -5.60 1.67
N ARG A 66 -7.18 -4.96 1.51
CA ARG A 66 -6.25 -5.13 0.37
C ARG A 66 -5.41 -6.41 0.42
N ILE A 67 -5.45 -7.19 1.48
CA ILE A 67 -5.02 -8.59 1.49
C ILE A 67 -6.18 -9.42 0.95
N ARG A 68 -5.98 -10.05 -0.22
CA ARG A 68 -7.01 -10.85 -0.88
C ARG A 68 -6.39 -11.99 -1.67
N THR A 69 -6.25 -13.12 -1.02
CA THR A 69 -5.96 -14.40 -1.67
C THR A 69 -7.25 -14.96 -2.23
N SER A 70 -7.26 -15.32 -3.50
CA SER A 70 -8.44 -15.86 -4.20
C SER A 70 -8.12 -17.18 -4.88
N ALA A 71 -9.04 -18.14 -4.80
CA ALA A 71 -8.94 -19.35 -5.63
C ALA A 71 -9.04 -18.98 -7.11
N PHE A 72 -8.21 -19.62 -7.95
CA PHE A 72 -8.20 -19.38 -9.38
C PHE A 72 -8.16 -20.69 -10.14
N GLY A 73 -9.33 -21.23 -10.43
CA GLY A 73 -9.51 -22.48 -11.19
C GLY A 73 -8.63 -23.62 -10.67
N GLY A 74 -8.07 -24.41 -11.58
CA GLY A 74 -7.12 -25.49 -11.27
C GLY A 74 -5.72 -25.00 -10.80
N ALA A 75 -5.45 -23.68 -10.86
CA ALA A 75 -4.16 -23.11 -10.48
C ALA A 75 -3.97 -22.96 -8.96
N GLY A 76 -5.05 -23.09 -8.18
CA GLY A 76 -5.02 -22.81 -6.74
C GLY A 76 -5.08 -21.31 -6.43
N PRO A 77 -4.61 -20.88 -5.24
CA PRO A 77 -4.75 -19.48 -4.81
C PRO A 77 -3.77 -18.55 -5.54
N VAL A 78 -4.26 -17.32 -5.83
CA VAL A 78 -3.44 -16.18 -6.33
C VAL A 78 -3.71 -14.93 -5.49
N GLU A 79 -2.76 -14.00 -5.48
CA GLU A 79 -2.82 -12.79 -4.68
C GLU A 79 -3.34 -11.61 -5.49
N LEU A 80 -4.62 -11.27 -5.34
CA LEU A 80 -5.21 -10.10 -6.00
C LEU A 80 -4.70 -8.78 -5.42
N GLY A 81 -4.29 -8.76 -4.15
CA GLY A 81 -3.73 -7.60 -3.46
C GLY A 81 -2.26 -7.79 -3.11
N ALA A 82 -1.92 -7.57 -1.83
CA ALA A 82 -0.58 -7.81 -1.30
C ALA A 82 -0.09 -9.22 -1.65
N GLN A 83 1.15 -9.34 -2.07
CA GLN A 83 1.69 -10.58 -2.61
C GLN A 83 2.99 -11.02 -1.95
N TRP A 84 3.89 -10.08 -1.72
CA TRP A 84 5.19 -10.36 -1.12
C TRP A 84 5.31 -9.75 0.27
N CYS A 85 6.07 -10.40 1.13
CA CYS A 85 6.60 -9.81 2.34
C CYS A 85 7.93 -9.15 1.97
N HIS A 86 8.05 -7.86 2.23
CA HIS A 86 9.23 -7.06 1.84
C HIS A 86 10.20 -6.97 2.99
N GLY A 87 11.35 -7.63 2.87
CA GLY A 87 12.38 -7.67 3.90
C GLY A 87 12.06 -8.59 5.08
N GLU A 88 13.05 -8.79 5.91
CA GLU A 88 13.07 -9.73 7.03
C GLU A 88 13.22 -9.00 8.37
N GLY A 89 14.38 -8.42 8.63
CA GLY A 89 14.67 -7.71 9.86
C GLY A 89 13.87 -6.42 10.00
N GLY A 90 13.13 -6.25 11.11
CA GLY A 90 12.27 -5.08 11.34
C GLY A 90 10.91 -5.13 10.63
N ASN A 91 10.59 -6.19 9.89
CA ASN A 91 9.28 -6.39 9.29
C ASN A 91 8.38 -7.22 10.21
N VAL A 92 7.42 -6.59 10.87
CA VAL A 92 6.52 -7.27 11.82
C VAL A 92 5.70 -8.40 11.17
N ALA A 93 5.41 -8.34 9.87
CA ALA A 93 4.71 -9.41 9.16
C ALA A 93 5.62 -10.62 8.95
N TYR A 94 6.89 -10.38 8.59
CA TYR A 94 7.91 -11.44 8.50
C TYR A 94 8.16 -12.07 9.87
N GLU A 95 8.40 -11.28 10.90
CA GLU A 95 8.65 -11.78 12.27
C GLU A 95 7.51 -12.68 12.75
N MET A 96 6.27 -12.35 12.41
CA MET A 96 5.11 -13.19 12.75
C MET A 96 5.01 -14.46 11.90
N ALA A 97 5.41 -14.43 10.64
CA ALA A 97 5.27 -15.53 9.69
C ALA A 97 6.43 -16.52 9.78
N SER A 98 7.66 -16.03 10.02
CA SER A 98 8.90 -16.83 10.02
C SER A 98 8.95 -17.90 11.11
N VAL A 99 8.16 -17.74 12.18
CA VAL A 99 8.02 -18.78 13.23
C VAL A 99 7.31 -20.05 12.73
N PHE A 100 6.70 -20.01 11.52
CA PHE A 100 6.05 -21.14 10.89
C PHE A 100 6.90 -21.63 9.71
N PRO A 101 7.66 -22.75 9.87
CA PRO A 101 8.61 -23.22 8.86
C PRO A 101 7.96 -23.42 7.49
N GLY A 102 8.59 -22.86 6.45
CA GLY A 102 8.17 -23.01 5.07
C GLY A 102 6.96 -22.19 4.65
N LEU A 103 6.46 -21.27 5.51
CA LEU A 103 5.35 -20.39 5.16
C LEU A 103 5.75 -19.30 4.17
N LEU A 104 7.00 -18.85 4.23
CA LEU A 104 7.62 -17.89 3.31
C LEU A 104 8.73 -18.55 2.52
N LYS A 105 8.93 -18.13 1.28
CA LYS A 105 10.05 -18.50 0.41
C LYS A 105 10.41 -17.36 -0.53
N THR A 106 11.66 -17.27 -0.97
CA THR A 106 12.09 -16.35 -2.04
C THR A 106 11.26 -16.56 -3.30
N SER A 107 10.75 -15.49 -3.88
CA SER A 107 9.97 -15.52 -5.11
C SER A 107 10.89 -15.57 -6.33
N MET A 108 10.45 -16.25 -7.38
CA MET A 108 11.12 -16.24 -8.69
C MET A 108 10.96 -14.88 -9.42
N PHE A 109 10.23 -13.93 -8.84
CA PHE A 109 9.98 -12.61 -9.43
C PHE A 109 11.29 -11.82 -9.67
N THR A 110 12.31 -12.04 -8.86
CA THR A 110 13.61 -11.38 -8.96
C THR A 110 14.63 -12.10 -9.87
N GLU A 111 14.20 -13.16 -10.56
CA GLU A 111 15.06 -13.99 -11.40
C GLU A 111 14.62 -13.98 -12.87
N ASN A 112 15.59 -14.07 -13.83
CA ASN A 112 15.30 -14.17 -15.27
C ASN A 112 14.37 -13.08 -15.80
N ASP A 113 14.72 -11.83 -15.53
CA ASP A 113 14.01 -10.64 -16.01
C ASP A 113 14.47 -10.28 -17.43
N PHE A 114 13.53 -10.06 -18.34
CA PHE A 114 13.84 -9.76 -19.73
C PHE A 114 13.20 -8.46 -20.18
N LEU A 115 13.98 -7.67 -20.92
CA LEU A 115 13.46 -6.59 -21.75
C LEU A 115 13.13 -7.13 -23.15
N VAL A 116 11.86 -7.02 -23.56
CA VAL A 116 11.41 -7.54 -24.86
C VAL A 116 10.77 -6.41 -25.66
N GLN A 117 11.23 -6.23 -26.90
CA GLN A 117 10.67 -5.25 -27.82
C GLN A 117 9.37 -5.75 -28.45
N SER A 118 8.50 -4.84 -28.94
CA SER A 118 7.20 -5.18 -29.53
C SER A 118 7.27 -6.01 -30.82
N ASN A 119 8.47 -6.25 -31.38
CA ASN A 119 8.71 -7.23 -32.42
C ASN A 119 9.07 -8.64 -31.89
N GLY A 120 9.02 -8.86 -30.58
CA GLY A 120 9.36 -10.12 -29.92
C GLY A 120 10.85 -10.37 -29.71
N GLN A 121 11.73 -9.44 -30.04
CA GLN A 121 13.17 -9.57 -29.84
C GLN A 121 13.52 -9.20 -28.39
N ARG A 122 14.37 -10.03 -27.78
CA ARG A 122 14.97 -9.71 -26.49
C ARG A 122 16.10 -8.73 -26.65
N VAL A 123 16.20 -7.79 -25.74
CA VAL A 123 17.42 -6.99 -25.56
C VAL A 123 18.51 -7.91 -24.98
N PRO A 124 19.74 -7.85 -25.48
CA PRO A 124 20.86 -8.57 -24.86
C PRO A 124 20.98 -8.24 -23.36
N GLU A 125 21.25 -9.23 -22.53
CA GLU A 125 21.30 -9.12 -21.07
C GLU A 125 22.31 -8.04 -20.64
N GLU A 126 23.50 -8.03 -21.20
CA GLU A 126 24.52 -7.00 -20.91
C GLU A 126 24.02 -5.56 -21.15
N ILE A 127 23.25 -5.33 -22.20
CA ILE A 127 22.66 -4.01 -22.49
C ILE A 127 21.51 -3.71 -21.52
N SER A 128 20.71 -4.74 -21.23
CA SER A 128 19.60 -4.65 -20.26
C SER A 128 20.13 -4.22 -18.88
N ASP A 129 21.12 -4.92 -18.37
CA ASP A 129 21.70 -4.67 -17.05
C ASP A 129 22.26 -3.25 -16.93
N ARG A 130 23.05 -2.82 -17.91
CA ARG A 130 23.62 -1.46 -17.96
C ARG A 130 22.55 -0.38 -17.97
N LEU A 131 21.42 -0.59 -18.67
CA LEU A 131 20.32 0.36 -18.69
C LEU A 131 19.57 0.41 -17.35
N TRP A 132 19.36 -0.76 -16.73
CA TRP A 132 18.76 -0.86 -15.40
C TRP A 132 19.65 -0.22 -14.33
N GLU A 133 20.94 -0.58 -14.29
CA GLU A 133 21.91 -0.01 -13.35
C GLU A 133 22.00 1.52 -13.48
N LEU A 134 22.04 2.04 -14.70
CA LEU A 134 22.03 3.49 -14.93
C LEU A 134 20.76 4.14 -14.36
N ALA A 135 19.59 3.62 -14.72
CA ALA A 135 18.32 4.22 -14.28
C ALA A 135 18.16 4.12 -12.75
N GLN A 136 18.49 2.97 -12.19
CA GLN A 136 18.43 2.72 -10.74
C GLN A 136 19.39 3.66 -9.98
N SER A 137 20.65 3.77 -10.42
CA SER A 137 21.64 4.66 -9.81
C SER A 137 21.20 6.13 -9.80
N ILE A 138 20.42 6.55 -10.79
CA ILE A 138 19.86 7.90 -10.84
C ILE A 138 18.70 8.03 -9.84
N VAL A 139 17.82 7.05 -9.76
CA VAL A 139 16.69 7.04 -8.81
C VAL A 139 17.20 7.00 -7.37
N GLU A 140 18.23 6.24 -7.07
CA GLU A 140 18.83 6.09 -5.73
C GLU A 140 19.84 7.22 -5.38
N SER A 141 20.06 8.15 -6.29
CA SER A 141 21.05 9.21 -6.10
C SER A 141 20.65 10.18 -4.98
N THR A 142 21.52 10.39 -4.00
CA THR A 142 21.37 11.39 -2.93
C THR A 142 21.25 12.84 -3.46
N ALA A 143 21.58 13.08 -4.75
CA ALA A 143 21.32 14.37 -5.39
C ALA A 143 19.82 14.68 -5.55
N ARG A 144 18.93 13.69 -5.35
CA ARG A 144 17.46 13.87 -5.33
C ARG A 144 17.03 14.75 -4.16
N ASP A 145 17.63 14.58 -3.00
CA ASP A 145 17.25 15.22 -1.73
C ASP A 145 17.26 16.75 -1.80
N ARG A 146 18.05 17.30 -2.72
CA ARG A 146 18.19 18.73 -2.96
C ARG A 146 17.43 19.25 -4.18
N ASN A 147 16.66 18.37 -4.84
CA ASN A 147 15.95 18.73 -6.05
C ASN A 147 14.49 19.07 -5.73
N THR A 148 14.07 20.28 -6.09
CA THR A 148 12.70 20.76 -5.89
C THR A 148 11.76 20.43 -7.05
N GLY A 149 12.26 19.74 -8.09
CA GLY A 149 11.50 19.35 -9.27
C GLY A 149 10.78 18.01 -9.12
N THR A 150 10.24 17.50 -10.24
CA THR A 150 9.61 16.20 -10.30
C THR A 150 10.65 15.07 -10.44
N LEU A 151 10.30 13.87 -10.00
CA LEU A 151 11.10 12.67 -10.22
C LEU A 151 11.30 12.42 -11.73
N GLY A 152 10.24 12.63 -12.52
CA GLY A 152 10.30 12.49 -13.98
C GLY A 152 11.34 13.41 -14.64
N ASP A 153 11.37 14.70 -14.29
CA ASP A 153 12.36 15.66 -14.79
C ASP A 153 13.78 15.29 -14.34
N PHE A 154 13.92 14.90 -13.07
CA PHE A 154 15.20 14.51 -12.50
C PHE A 154 15.80 13.30 -13.24
N VAL A 155 15.03 12.23 -13.38
CA VAL A 155 15.48 10.97 -14.01
C VAL A 155 15.71 11.18 -15.50
N THR A 156 14.75 11.72 -16.23
CA THR A 156 14.84 11.84 -17.70
C THR A 156 16.01 12.71 -18.13
N THR A 157 16.25 13.83 -17.43
CA THR A 157 17.34 14.74 -17.75
C THR A 157 18.71 14.09 -17.56
N ARG A 158 18.93 13.41 -16.44
CA ARG A 158 20.21 12.76 -16.12
C ARG A 158 20.45 11.54 -16.98
N TYR A 159 19.44 10.68 -17.12
CA TYR A 159 19.52 9.49 -17.97
C TYR A 159 19.89 9.86 -19.41
N ARG A 160 19.17 10.78 -20.03
CA ARG A 160 19.46 11.23 -21.40
C ARG A 160 20.83 11.90 -21.52
N SER A 161 21.26 12.63 -20.49
CA SER A 161 22.61 13.21 -20.47
C SER A 161 23.68 12.12 -20.47
N LYS A 162 23.57 11.11 -19.61
CA LYS A 162 24.48 9.98 -19.53
C LYS A 162 24.54 9.19 -20.85
N ILE A 163 23.40 8.78 -21.38
CA ILE A 163 23.32 8.05 -22.67
C ILE A 163 23.96 8.84 -23.84
N ARG A 164 23.97 10.18 -23.79
CA ARG A 164 24.54 10.99 -24.88
C ARG A 164 26.03 11.25 -24.74
N SER A 165 26.53 11.41 -23.54
CA SER A 165 27.87 11.97 -23.29
C SER A 165 28.84 11.00 -22.63
N ASP A 166 28.38 9.93 -22.02
CA ASP A 166 29.24 8.99 -21.34
C ASP A 166 29.72 7.89 -22.34
N PRO A 167 31.05 7.72 -22.54
CA PRO A 167 31.58 6.72 -23.43
C PRO A 167 31.14 5.29 -23.12
N GLU A 168 30.82 4.99 -21.86
CA GLU A 168 30.30 3.71 -21.41
C GLU A 168 29.04 3.26 -22.16
N TYR A 169 28.18 4.21 -22.57
CA TYR A 169 26.91 3.93 -23.27
C TYR A 169 26.98 4.22 -24.78
N SER A 170 28.17 4.40 -25.35
CA SER A 170 28.35 4.83 -26.75
C SER A 170 27.87 3.79 -27.77
N ASP A 171 27.85 2.53 -27.42
CA ASP A 171 27.40 1.38 -28.23
C ASP A 171 25.88 1.14 -28.12
N ILE A 172 25.20 1.75 -27.15
CA ILE A 172 23.76 1.59 -26.96
C ILE A 172 23.00 2.41 -27.98
N ASN A 173 22.11 1.76 -28.73
CA ASN A 173 21.21 2.44 -29.65
C ASN A 173 20.32 3.42 -28.91
N ARG A 174 20.32 4.68 -29.31
CA ARG A 174 19.56 5.76 -28.64
C ARG A 174 18.05 5.52 -28.63
N GLN A 175 17.49 4.92 -29.69
CA GLN A 175 16.07 4.59 -29.73
C GLN A 175 15.74 3.50 -28.71
N LEU A 176 16.61 2.48 -28.57
CA LEU A 176 16.47 1.46 -27.55
C LEU A 176 16.53 2.07 -26.13
N ALA A 177 17.45 3.01 -25.89
CA ALA A 177 17.56 3.70 -24.62
C ALA A 177 16.30 4.50 -24.27
N GLU A 178 15.66 5.18 -25.25
CA GLU A 178 14.38 5.89 -25.01
C GLU A 178 13.22 4.90 -24.80
N GLN A 179 13.17 3.76 -25.52
CA GLN A 179 12.19 2.70 -25.27
C GLN A 179 12.31 2.14 -23.85
N PHE A 180 13.56 1.91 -23.41
CA PHE A 180 13.82 1.47 -22.05
C PHE A 180 13.33 2.50 -21.02
N LEU A 181 13.59 3.78 -21.21
CA LEU A 181 13.16 4.82 -20.29
C LEU A 181 11.64 4.84 -20.09
N VAL A 182 10.87 4.59 -21.17
CA VAL A 182 9.41 4.44 -21.10
C VAL A 182 9.01 3.18 -20.31
N SER A 183 9.69 2.05 -20.55
CA SER A 183 9.44 0.80 -19.81
C SER A 183 9.80 0.94 -18.34
N PHE A 184 10.93 1.56 -18.03
CA PHE A 184 11.35 1.87 -16.67
C PHE A 184 10.32 2.74 -15.93
N HIS A 185 9.82 3.80 -16.57
CA HIS A 185 8.72 4.60 -16.02
C HIS A 185 7.48 3.73 -15.71
N ASN A 186 7.11 2.79 -16.57
CA ASN A 186 5.98 1.89 -16.34
C ASN A 186 6.23 0.92 -15.17
N SER A 187 7.46 0.46 -14.96
CA SER A 187 7.87 -0.32 -13.80
C SER A 187 7.71 0.50 -12.52
N GLU A 188 8.26 1.71 -12.50
CA GLU A 188 8.16 2.64 -11.37
C GLU A 188 6.70 2.99 -11.02
N ARG A 189 5.80 3.10 -12.01
CA ARG A 189 4.36 3.26 -11.78
C ARG A 189 3.77 2.09 -10.99
N GLY A 190 4.28 0.88 -11.20
CA GLY A 190 3.90 -0.30 -10.41
C GLY A 190 4.48 -0.26 -9.00
N HIS A 191 5.68 0.26 -8.85
CA HIS A 191 6.35 0.34 -7.55
C HIS A 191 5.68 1.37 -6.63
N TYR A 192 5.45 2.59 -7.11
CA TYR A 192 4.92 3.70 -6.30
C TYR A 192 3.42 3.98 -6.46
N ALA A 193 2.71 3.23 -7.31
CA ALA A 193 1.27 3.44 -7.61
C ALA A 193 0.92 4.88 -7.99
N TYR A 194 1.73 5.55 -8.79
CA TYR A 194 1.40 6.86 -9.34
C TYR A 194 0.95 6.77 -10.81
N ASP A 195 0.29 7.80 -11.31
CA ASP A 195 -0.09 7.88 -12.72
C ASP A 195 1.10 8.27 -13.59
N SER A 196 1.95 9.15 -13.07
CA SER A 196 3.16 9.61 -13.73
C SER A 196 4.21 10.02 -12.71
N TRP A 197 5.49 9.77 -12.98
CA TRP A 197 6.60 10.26 -12.16
C TRP A 197 6.77 11.79 -12.19
N TYR A 198 6.02 12.49 -13.07
CA TYR A 198 5.90 13.95 -13.03
C TYR A 198 4.94 14.45 -11.95
N ASP A 199 4.18 13.57 -11.32
CA ASP A 199 3.32 13.86 -10.16
C ASP A 199 4.05 13.65 -8.82
N VAL A 200 5.27 13.10 -8.86
CA VAL A 200 6.09 12.72 -7.70
C VAL A 200 7.22 13.74 -7.53
N ALA A 201 7.48 14.18 -6.31
CA ALA A 201 8.63 15.03 -6.03
C ALA A 201 9.93 14.22 -6.17
N ALA A 202 11.01 14.84 -6.64
CA ALA A 202 12.32 14.19 -6.73
C ALA A 202 12.85 13.76 -5.36
N SER A 203 12.54 14.50 -4.31
CA SER A 203 12.96 14.28 -2.91
C SER A 203 12.14 13.25 -2.14
N THR A 204 11.34 12.39 -2.78
CA THR A 204 10.28 11.60 -2.12
C THR A 204 10.72 10.42 -1.28
N ASP A 205 11.91 9.87 -1.48
CA ASP A 205 12.28 8.58 -0.87
C ASP A 205 13.00 8.71 0.48
N ASP A 206 13.31 9.93 0.91
CA ASP A 206 14.08 10.18 2.15
C ASP A 206 13.42 9.63 3.41
N ASP A 207 12.10 9.38 3.37
CA ASP A 207 11.34 8.90 4.53
C ASP A 207 11.08 7.38 4.48
N TYR A 208 11.18 6.73 3.30
CA TYR A 208 10.96 5.30 3.22
C TYR A 208 12.19 4.54 3.71
N VAL A 209 11.99 3.64 4.65
CA VAL A 209 13.06 2.79 5.19
C VAL A 209 12.86 1.37 4.70
N GLU A 210 13.76 0.90 3.86
CA GLU A 210 13.76 -0.50 3.47
C GLU A 210 14.14 -1.39 4.66
N THR A 211 13.38 -2.46 4.85
CA THR A 211 13.73 -3.50 5.81
C THR A 211 14.82 -4.40 5.23
N GLU A 212 15.72 -4.88 6.08
CA GLU A 212 16.84 -5.74 5.66
C GLU A 212 16.36 -7.12 5.14
N GLY A 213 17.12 -7.73 4.27
CA GLY A 213 16.90 -9.08 3.77
C GLY A 213 16.14 -9.15 2.45
N GLU A 214 15.56 -10.32 2.14
CA GLU A 214 14.89 -10.60 0.86
C GLU A 214 13.62 -9.79 0.70
N GLN A 215 13.53 -9.00 -0.38
CA GLN A 215 12.40 -8.09 -0.61
C GLN A 215 11.19 -8.75 -1.30
N ALA A 216 11.33 -9.93 -1.84
CA ALA A 216 10.25 -10.62 -2.55
C ALA A 216 9.96 -12.01 -1.95
N LEU A 217 9.56 -12.06 -0.68
CA LEU A 217 9.18 -13.30 -0.02
C LEU A 217 7.73 -13.67 -0.32
N ALA A 218 7.53 -14.72 -1.10
CA ALA A 218 6.22 -15.24 -1.46
C ALA A 218 5.63 -16.12 -0.34
N TRP A 219 4.32 -15.98 -0.14
CA TRP A 219 3.55 -16.80 0.80
C TRP A 219 3.19 -18.15 0.18
N THR A 220 3.44 -19.21 0.91
CA THR A 220 3.11 -20.57 0.51
C THR A 220 1.76 -21.03 1.06
N GLY A 221 1.31 -22.21 0.64
CA GLY A 221 0.10 -22.82 1.17
C GLY A 221 -1.21 -22.30 0.57
N ARG A 222 -2.33 -22.87 1.04
CA ARG A 222 -3.66 -22.63 0.45
C ARG A 222 -4.23 -21.23 0.72
N ARG A 223 -3.80 -20.59 1.80
CA ARG A 223 -4.31 -19.28 2.19
C ARG A 223 -3.39 -18.14 1.75
N GLY A 224 -2.23 -18.45 1.17
CA GLY A 224 -1.28 -17.44 0.70
C GLY A 224 -1.05 -16.33 1.74
N PHE A 225 -1.00 -15.09 1.28
CA PHE A 225 -0.81 -13.93 2.17
C PHE A 225 -1.94 -13.76 3.22
N SER A 226 -3.16 -14.23 2.94
CA SER A 226 -4.26 -14.16 3.92
C SER A 226 -3.95 -14.94 5.21
N SER A 227 -2.94 -15.81 5.22
CA SER A 227 -2.44 -16.49 6.43
C SER A 227 -2.00 -15.51 7.52
N ILE A 228 -1.54 -14.30 7.17
CA ILE A 228 -1.14 -13.29 8.17
C ILE A 228 -2.31 -12.90 9.08
N LEU A 229 -3.53 -12.88 8.57
CA LEU A 229 -4.72 -12.56 9.37
C LEU A 229 -4.99 -13.65 10.42
N ASP A 230 -4.78 -14.91 10.06
CA ASP A 230 -4.90 -16.02 10.99
C ASP A 230 -3.80 -16.00 12.04
N ILE A 231 -2.58 -15.63 11.66
CA ILE A 231 -1.44 -15.48 12.58
C ILE A 231 -1.68 -14.33 13.56
N ILE A 232 -2.15 -13.18 13.07
CA ILE A 232 -2.48 -12.02 13.91
C ILE A 232 -3.57 -12.39 14.91
N THR A 233 -4.60 -13.11 14.50
CA THR A 233 -5.72 -13.49 15.38
C THR A 233 -5.44 -14.70 16.27
N GLY A 234 -4.34 -15.43 16.02
CA GLY A 234 -4.00 -16.66 16.75
C GLY A 234 -4.77 -17.90 16.28
N SER A 235 -5.48 -17.82 15.15
CA SER A 235 -6.21 -18.94 14.56
C SER A 235 -5.37 -19.79 13.60
N PHE A 236 -4.16 -19.35 13.26
CA PHE A 236 -3.26 -20.13 12.41
C PHE A 236 -2.82 -21.43 13.10
N PRO A 237 -2.84 -22.59 12.42
CA PRO A 237 -2.43 -23.87 13.00
C PRO A 237 -1.00 -23.79 13.60
N GLY A 238 -0.85 -24.23 14.84
CA GLY A 238 0.42 -24.15 15.56
C GLY A 238 0.70 -22.79 16.22
N SER A 239 -0.22 -21.85 16.16
CA SER A 239 -0.08 -20.57 16.87
C SER A 239 -0.08 -20.78 18.38
N THR A 240 0.87 -20.13 19.07
CA THR A 240 0.93 -20.05 20.54
C THR A 240 0.22 -18.82 21.12
N LYS A 241 -0.24 -17.91 20.23
CA LYS A 241 -0.96 -16.71 20.65
C LYS A 241 -2.38 -17.05 21.05
N SER A 242 -2.91 -16.40 22.09
CA SER A 242 -4.32 -16.52 22.46
C SER A 242 -5.24 -16.09 21.32
N LEU A 243 -6.29 -16.87 21.10
CA LEU A 243 -7.26 -16.64 20.04
C LEU A 243 -8.05 -15.34 20.29
N VAL A 244 -8.13 -14.51 19.25
CA VAL A 244 -8.99 -13.32 19.23
C VAL A 244 -10.20 -13.63 18.37
N PRO A 245 -11.44 -13.49 18.87
CA PRO A 245 -12.66 -13.84 18.15
C PRO A 245 -13.04 -12.72 17.15
N ILE A 246 -12.14 -12.43 16.20
CA ILE A 246 -12.24 -11.26 15.32
C ILE A 246 -13.57 -11.21 14.53
N HIS A 247 -14.09 -12.35 14.10
CA HIS A 247 -15.37 -12.41 13.39
C HIS A 247 -16.57 -12.05 14.29
N GLN A 248 -16.51 -12.35 15.60
CA GLN A 248 -17.55 -11.96 16.57
C GLN A 248 -17.48 -10.47 16.89
N LEU A 249 -16.27 -9.91 16.94
CA LEU A 249 -16.02 -8.47 17.14
C LEU A 249 -16.40 -7.64 15.92
N THR A 250 -16.47 -8.26 14.70
CA THR A 250 -16.70 -7.55 13.45
C THR A 250 -18.18 -7.53 13.06
N LYS A 251 -18.69 -6.34 12.77
CA LYS A 251 -19.99 -6.11 12.15
C LYS A 251 -19.77 -5.83 10.67
N PHE A 252 -20.13 -6.78 9.82
CA PHE A 252 -20.03 -6.68 8.37
C PHE A 252 -21.17 -5.86 7.76
N ASN A 253 -20.98 -5.38 6.52
CA ASN A 253 -21.90 -4.52 5.79
C ASN A 253 -22.22 -3.21 6.55
N LYS A 254 -21.28 -2.70 7.33
CA LYS A 254 -21.39 -1.47 8.10
C LYS A 254 -20.50 -0.39 7.51
N VAL A 255 -21.04 0.32 6.52
CA VAL A 255 -20.36 1.46 5.88
C VAL A 255 -20.49 2.67 6.80
N VAL A 256 -19.39 3.12 7.39
CA VAL A 256 -19.39 4.32 8.24
C VAL A 256 -19.57 5.55 7.37
N SER A 257 -20.61 6.32 7.66
CA SER A 257 -20.96 7.56 6.96
C SER A 257 -20.60 8.82 7.75
N ASN A 258 -20.63 8.76 9.11
CA ASN A 258 -20.26 9.90 9.94
C ASN A 258 -19.60 9.48 11.26
N ILE A 259 -18.60 10.26 11.66
CA ILE A 259 -17.91 10.18 12.96
C ILE A 259 -18.01 11.56 13.60
N ARG A 260 -18.96 11.70 14.55
CA ARG A 260 -19.11 12.92 15.35
C ARG A 260 -18.23 12.82 16.58
N TRP A 261 -17.11 13.54 16.58
CA TRP A 261 -16.05 13.44 17.59
C TRP A 261 -16.01 14.62 18.59
N ARG A 262 -16.86 15.65 18.37
CA ARG A 262 -17.07 16.76 19.30
C ARG A 262 -18.53 17.21 19.28
N GLY A 263 -18.92 17.97 20.32
CA GLY A 263 -20.27 18.54 20.41
C GLY A 263 -21.35 17.50 20.75
N THR A 264 -20.97 16.38 21.34
CA THR A 264 -21.90 15.38 21.87
C THR A 264 -22.22 15.70 23.33
N THR A 265 -23.50 15.62 23.72
CA THR A 265 -23.95 15.97 25.08
C THR A 265 -23.57 14.92 26.14
N ASP A 266 -23.26 13.71 25.70
CA ASP A 266 -22.93 12.54 26.53
C ASP A 266 -21.43 12.21 26.55
N GLY A 267 -20.60 13.04 25.90
CA GLY A 267 -19.14 12.90 25.88
C GLY A 267 -18.58 11.81 24.97
N TYR A 268 -19.44 11.00 24.29
CA TYR A 268 -19.01 9.91 23.42
C TYR A 268 -18.80 10.35 21.98
N VAL A 269 -17.84 9.73 21.32
CA VAL A 269 -17.77 9.76 19.85
C VAL A 269 -18.94 8.94 19.30
N LYS A 270 -19.70 9.52 18.36
CA LYS A 270 -20.82 8.85 17.71
C LYS A 270 -20.45 8.44 16.30
N VAL A 271 -20.47 7.14 16.03
CA VAL A 271 -20.19 6.57 14.72
C VAL A 271 -21.50 6.12 14.10
N THR A 272 -21.87 6.71 12.97
CA THR A 272 -23.09 6.39 12.21
C THR A 272 -22.73 5.67 10.93
N THR A 273 -23.50 4.65 10.59
CA THR A 273 -23.36 3.90 9.34
C THR A 273 -24.46 4.25 8.33
N GLU A 274 -24.25 3.94 7.03
CA GLU A 274 -25.22 4.24 5.96
C GLU A 274 -26.60 3.60 6.20
N ASP A 275 -26.68 2.47 6.89
CA ASP A 275 -27.92 1.81 7.26
C ASP A 275 -28.61 2.41 8.51
N GLY A 276 -28.11 3.54 9.00
CA GLY A 276 -28.67 4.25 10.16
C GLY A 276 -28.26 3.69 11.53
N SER A 277 -27.42 2.64 11.60
CA SER A 277 -26.93 2.13 12.89
C SER A 277 -26.03 3.17 13.57
N LEU A 278 -26.16 3.29 14.90
CA LEU A 278 -25.38 4.22 15.73
C LEU A 278 -24.54 3.44 16.75
N TYR A 279 -23.26 3.80 16.84
CA TYR A 279 -22.31 3.24 17.81
C TYR A 279 -21.70 4.37 18.63
N ASN A 280 -21.82 4.28 19.96
CA ASN A 280 -21.16 5.18 20.89
C ASN A 280 -19.82 4.60 21.28
N ALA A 281 -18.76 5.40 21.18
CA ALA A 281 -17.40 5.01 21.51
C ALA A 281 -16.72 6.01 22.43
N ASP A 282 -15.85 5.54 23.29
CA ASP A 282 -14.88 6.38 24.01
C ASP A 282 -13.73 6.73 23.08
N HIS A 283 -13.34 5.78 22.22
CA HIS A 283 -12.28 5.94 21.23
C HIS A 283 -12.65 5.31 19.89
N VAL A 284 -12.18 5.92 18.80
CA VAL A 284 -12.34 5.40 17.44
C VAL A 284 -10.98 5.27 16.79
N ILE A 285 -10.68 4.11 16.17
CA ILE A 285 -9.50 3.92 15.32
C ILE A 285 -9.99 3.81 13.87
N VAL A 286 -9.63 4.77 13.03
CA VAL A 286 -9.99 4.82 11.61
C VAL A 286 -8.89 4.11 10.81
N THR A 287 -9.23 3.02 10.13
CA THR A 287 -8.30 2.20 9.34
C THR A 287 -8.72 2.03 7.89
N VAL A 288 -9.66 2.86 7.42
CA VAL A 288 -10.07 2.87 6.02
C VAL A 288 -8.91 3.31 5.12
N SER A 289 -8.93 2.91 3.86
CA SER A 289 -7.89 3.31 2.90
C SER A 289 -7.85 4.84 2.72
N LEU A 290 -6.70 5.35 2.30
CA LEU A 290 -6.56 6.77 1.94
C LEU A 290 -7.52 7.15 0.79
N GLY A 291 -7.82 6.24 -0.13
CA GLY A 291 -8.79 6.48 -1.20
C GLY A 291 -10.20 6.72 -0.69
N VAL A 292 -10.62 6.02 0.35
CA VAL A 292 -11.89 6.29 1.05
C VAL A 292 -11.83 7.63 1.76
N LEU A 293 -10.75 7.96 2.50
CA LEU A 293 -10.59 9.27 3.14
C LEU A 293 -10.63 10.41 2.12
N LYS A 294 -9.92 10.31 1.00
CA LYS A 294 -9.98 11.32 -0.08
C LYS A 294 -11.41 11.57 -0.58
N ALA A 295 -12.20 10.51 -0.70
CA ALA A 295 -13.56 10.63 -1.22
C ALA A 295 -14.57 11.10 -0.17
N THR A 296 -14.36 10.81 1.11
CA THR A 296 -15.44 10.94 2.12
C THR A 296 -15.06 11.79 3.33
N SER A 297 -13.81 12.13 3.60
CA SER A 297 -13.37 12.77 4.84
C SER A 297 -14.14 14.04 5.18
N ARG A 298 -14.45 14.87 4.17
CA ARG A 298 -15.19 16.13 4.38
C ARG A 298 -16.63 15.94 4.87
N ALA A 299 -17.26 14.80 4.56
CA ALA A 299 -18.60 14.45 5.03
C ALA A 299 -18.56 13.50 6.24
N MET A 300 -17.52 12.68 6.33
CA MET A 300 -17.40 11.65 7.35
C MET A 300 -17.14 12.22 8.76
N PHE A 301 -16.47 13.35 8.89
CA PHE A 301 -16.09 13.88 10.21
C PHE A 301 -16.90 15.11 10.62
N THR A 302 -17.44 15.09 11.84
CA THR A 302 -18.18 16.22 12.46
C THR A 302 -17.63 16.49 13.87
N PRO A 303 -17.05 17.67 14.13
CA PRO A 303 -16.72 18.72 13.16
C PRO A 303 -15.72 18.24 12.08
N ALA A 304 -15.50 19.07 11.06
CA ALA A 304 -14.52 18.77 10.02
C ALA A 304 -13.13 18.51 10.62
N LEU A 305 -12.31 17.73 9.90
CA LEU A 305 -10.93 17.46 10.29
C LEU A 305 -10.12 18.77 10.40
N PRO A 306 -9.15 18.83 11.32
CA PRO A 306 -8.16 19.90 11.31
C PRO A 306 -7.44 19.98 9.95
N THR A 307 -7.08 21.19 9.54
CA THR A 307 -6.43 21.44 8.24
C THR A 307 -5.19 20.56 8.04
N ILE A 308 -4.45 20.29 9.10
CA ILE A 308 -3.23 19.47 9.04
C ILE A 308 -3.52 18.02 8.60
N ASN A 309 -4.58 17.40 9.14
CA ASN A 309 -5.00 16.07 8.73
C ASN A 309 -5.62 16.10 7.31
N GLN A 310 -6.42 17.14 6.99
CA GLN A 310 -7.04 17.25 5.68
C GLN A 310 -6.00 17.48 4.58
N ASN A 311 -4.99 18.33 4.81
CA ASN A 311 -3.88 18.52 3.89
C ASN A 311 -3.11 17.22 3.62
N ALA A 312 -2.92 16.38 4.64
CA ALA A 312 -2.29 15.07 4.45
C ALA A 312 -3.16 14.14 3.58
N ILE A 313 -4.46 14.08 3.84
CA ILE A 313 -5.39 13.31 3.00
C ILE A 313 -5.36 13.81 1.54
N ASP A 314 -5.38 15.11 1.33
CA ASP A 314 -5.39 15.69 -0.02
C ASP A 314 -4.04 15.54 -0.72
N GLY A 315 -2.93 15.71 0.03
CA GLY A 315 -1.57 15.73 -0.50
C GLY A 315 -1.00 14.35 -0.82
N ILE A 316 -1.12 13.36 0.07
CA ILE A 316 -0.56 12.04 -0.16
C ILE A 316 -1.20 11.42 -1.41
N ASN A 317 -0.39 10.89 -2.32
CA ASN A 317 -0.90 10.19 -3.50
C ASN A 317 -1.55 8.85 -3.12
N PHE A 318 -2.54 8.41 -3.91
CA PHE A 318 -3.15 7.09 -3.77
C PHE A 318 -3.53 6.59 -5.16
N GLY A 319 -2.69 5.74 -5.70
CA GLY A 319 -2.79 5.32 -7.09
C GLY A 319 -3.42 3.95 -7.29
N THR A 320 -3.28 3.45 -8.52
CA THR A 320 -3.91 2.20 -8.95
C THR A 320 -2.88 1.27 -9.55
N VAL A 321 -2.79 0.08 -8.97
CA VAL A 321 -2.07 -1.08 -9.49
C VAL A 321 -3.02 -2.27 -9.45
N ASN A 322 -3.37 -2.78 -10.62
CA ASN A 322 -4.23 -3.94 -10.76
C ASN A 322 -3.46 -5.13 -11.32
N LYS A 323 -3.92 -6.32 -11.01
CA LYS A 323 -3.40 -7.58 -11.51
C LYS A 323 -4.45 -8.29 -12.36
N VAL A 324 -4.02 -8.86 -13.47
CA VAL A 324 -4.83 -9.76 -14.28
C VAL A 324 -4.09 -11.08 -14.42
N PHE A 325 -4.64 -12.13 -13.85
CA PHE A 325 -4.13 -13.48 -13.97
C PHE A 325 -4.82 -14.17 -15.14
N MET A 326 -4.03 -14.81 -16.01
CA MET A 326 -4.49 -15.66 -17.11
C MET A 326 -4.13 -17.11 -16.80
N PHE A 327 -5.09 -18.00 -16.82
CA PHE A 327 -4.89 -19.45 -16.68
C PHE A 327 -4.97 -20.10 -18.06
N PHE A 328 -3.91 -20.82 -18.42
CA PHE A 328 -3.76 -21.47 -19.72
C PHE A 328 -3.98 -22.98 -19.61
N ASP A 329 -4.33 -23.63 -20.72
CA ASP A 329 -4.46 -25.10 -20.85
C ASP A 329 -3.10 -25.82 -21.01
N ALA A 330 -2.03 -25.05 -21.26
CA ALA A 330 -0.65 -25.52 -21.33
C ALA A 330 0.26 -24.66 -20.44
N PRO A 331 1.40 -25.22 -19.98
CA PRO A 331 2.38 -24.43 -19.22
C PRO A 331 2.88 -23.24 -20.01
N ILE A 332 3.12 -22.13 -19.31
CA ILE A 332 3.83 -20.98 -19.88
C ILE A 332 5.19 -21.44 -20.40
N PRO A 333 5.57 -21.12 -21.66
CA PRO A 333 6.80 -21.58 -22.25
C PRO A 333 8.02 -21.23 -21.37
N ALA A 334 8.86 -22.23 -21.04
CA ALA A 334 9.99 -22.07 -20.12
C ALA A 334 10.92 -20.90 -20.51
N GLY A 335 11.11 -20.71 -21.82
CA GLY A 335 11.94 -19.64 -22.34
C GLY A 335 11.32 -18.25 -22.31
N PHE A 336 10.04 -18.06 -21.91
CA PHE A 336 9.40 -16.75 -21.89
C PHE A 336 9.95 -15.82 -20.82
N GLY A 337 10.58 -16.36 -19.78
CA GLY A 337 11.12 -15.60 -18.64
C GLY A 337 10.18 -15.59 -17.45
N ASN A 338 10.71 -15.19 -16.29
CA ASN A 338 9.91 -15.02 -15.08
C ASN A 338 9.22 -13.65 -15.07
N VAL A 339 9.94 -12.61 -15.49
CA VAL A 339 9.41 -11.26 -15.71
C VAL A 339 9.73 -10.83 -17.15
N VAL A 340 8.78 -10.24 -17.83
CA VAL A 340 8.92 -9.73 -19.20
C VAL A 340 8.47 -8.29 -19.24
N ASN A 341 9.42 -7.36 -19.25
CA ASN A 341 9.19 -5.93 -19.38
C ASN A 341 9.00 -5.53 -20.85
N LEU A 342 8.01 -4.69 -21.13
CA LEU A 342 7.55 -4.39 -22.46
C LEU A 342 8.22 -3.12 -23.01
N LEU A 343 9.02 -3.25 -24.07
CA LEU A 343 9.63 -2.14 -24.80
C LEU A 343 8.89 -1.90 -26.13
N TRP A 344 8.26 -0.76 -26.23
CA TRP A 344 7.49 -0.41 -27.41
C TRP A 344 8.32 0.28 -28.47
N PHE A 345 8.20 -0.18 -29.72
CA PHE A 345 8.50 0.69 -30.86
C PHE A 345 7.41 1.76 -30.97
N ASP A 346 7.80 3.00 -31.27
CA ASP A 346 6.85 4.14 -31.37
C ASP A 346 5.66 3.85 -32.29
N ARG A 347 5.94 3.22 -33.44
CA ARG A 347 4.92 2.80 -34.41
C ARG A 347 3.87 1.88 -33.79
N ASP A 348 4.31 0.88 -33.05
CA ASP A 348 3.43 -0.14 -32.46
C ASP A 348 2.65 0.42 -31.27
N LEU A 349 3.28 1.31 -30.49
CA LEU A 349 2.61 2.04 -29.40
C LEU A 349 1.53 2.99 -29.93
N GLN A 350 1.82 3.72 -31.02
CA GLN A 350 0.82 4.56 -31.67
C GLN A 350 -0.35 3.74 -32.22
N ALA A 351 -0.08 2.59 -32.83
CA ALA A 351 -1.11 1.66 -33.29
C ALA A 351 -1.98 1.14 -32.13
N LEU A 352 -1.36 0.78 -30.99
CA LEU A 352 -2.08 0.40 -29.79
C LEU A 352 -3.02 1.53 -29.32
N ARG A 353 -2.50 2.76 -29.18
CA ARG A 353 -3.27 3.93 -28.72
C ARG A 353 -4.48 4.27 -29.60
N GLN A 354 -4.43 3.94 -30.88
CA GLN A 354 -5.52 4.13 -31.84
C GLN A 354 -6.48 2.93 -31.92
N SER A 355 -6.19 1.84 -31.21
CA SER A 355 -7.00 0.62 -31.21
C SER A 355 -7.99 0.57 -30.04
N LYS A 356 -8.92 -0.41 -30.12
CA LYS A 356 -9.79 -0.74 -28.98
C LYS A 356 -9.05 -1.24 -27.74
N HIS A 357 -7.76 -1.51 -27.85
CA HIS A 357 -6.87 -1.99 -26.80
C HIS A 357 -5.97 -0.90 -26.20
N ALA A 358 -6.26 0.39 -26.43
CA ALA A 358 -5.48 1.51 -25.92
C ALA A 358 -5.22 1.44 -24.40
N TRP A 359 -6.15 0.90 -23.64
CA TRP A 359 -6.00 0.65 -22.21
C TRP A 359 -4.81 -0.27 -21.85
N ALA A 360 -4.40 -1.15 -22.79
CA ALA A 360 -3.32 -2.11 -22.57
C ALA A 360 -1.92 -1.47 -22.50
N GLU A 361 -1.79 -0.18 -22.80
CA GLU A 361 -0.62 0.64 -22.46
C GLU A 361 -0.34 0.66 -20.94
N ALA A 362 -1.36 0.39 -20.12
CA ALA A 362 -1.21 0.22 -18.68
C ALA A 362 -0.36 -0.98 -18.26
N VAL A 363 -0.18 -1.96 -19.17
CA VAL A 363 0.59 -3.17 -18.87
C VAL A 363 2.08 -2.85 -18.91
N GLY A 364 2.73 -2.81 -17.75
CA GLY A 364 4.17 -2.59 -17.66
C GLY A 364 4.97 -3.85 -17.97
N PHE A 365 4.50 -4.97 -17.46
CA PHE A 365 5.18 -6.26 -17.61
C PHE A 365 4.22 -7.45 -17.43
N PHE A 366 4.66 -8.60 -17.91
CA PHE A 366 4.11 -9.91 -17.55
C PHE A 366 5.04 -10.61 -16.57
N TYR A 367 4.48 -11.41 -15.65
CA TYR A 367 5.30 -12.26 -14.78
C TYR A 367 4.63 -13.60 -14.48
N ARG A 368 5.48 -14.60 -14.24
CA ARG A 368 5.07 -15.95 -13.85
C ARG A 368 4.81 -16.01 -12.36
N ILE A 369 3.79 -16.75 -11.97
CA ILE A 369 3.47 -16.91 -10.54
C ILE A 369 4.24 -18.11 -9.97
N ASP A 370 4.85 -17.91 -8.81
CA ASP A 370 5.56 -18.96 -8.08
C ASP A 370 4.76 -20.25 -7.99
N SER A 371 5.39 -21.35 -8.41
CA SER A 371 4.80 -22.70 -8.36
C SER A 371 3.51 -22.90 -9.18
N LYS A 372 3.21 -21.99 -10.14
CA LYS A 372 2.01 -22.03 -10.98
C LYS A 372 2.37 -21.97 -12.47
N PRO A 373 2.82 -23.07 -13.06
CA PRO A 373 3.36 -23.09 -14.43
C PRO A 373 2.33 -22.71 -15.50
N TYR A 374 1.03 -22.76 -15.20
CA TYR A 374 -0.06 -22.45 -16.12
C TYR A 374 -0.60 -21.02 -15.97
N VAL A 375 -0.02 -20.20 -15.09
CA VAL A 375 -0.52 -18.86 -14.79
C VAL A 375 0.50 -17.80 -15.19
N LEU A 376 0.02 -16.84 -15.98
CA LEU A 376 0.74 -15.61 -16.29
C LEU A 376 -0.05 -14.44 -15.72
N CYS A 377 0.64 -13.50 -15.09
CA CYS A 377 0.04 -12.28 -14.57
C CYS A 377 0.51 -11.05 -15.34
N ALA A 378 -0.38 -10.12 -15.58
CA ALA A 378 -0.09 -8.78 -16.07
C ALA A 378 -0.41 -7.73 -14.99
N TRP A 379 0.48 -6.74 -14.81
CA TRP A 379 0.21 -5.58 -13.97
C TRP A 379 -0.24 -4.39 -14.80
N LEU A 380 -1.35 -3.78 -14.36
CA LEU A 380 -1.99 -2.64 -15.01
C LEU A 380 -1.94 -1.44 -14.08
N ASN A 381 -1.18 -0.42 -14.47
CA ASN A 381 -0.84 0.70 -13.61
C ASN A 381 -1.54 2.01 -14.05
N GLY A 382 -1.79 2.89 -13.09
CA GLY A 382 -2.19 4.27 -13.32
C GLY A 382 -3.57 4.47 -13.95
N ALA A 383 -3.74 5.56 -14.68
CA ALA A 383 -5.03 6.00 -15.22
C ALA A 383 -5.65 4.99 -16.20
N GLN A 384 -4.86 4.40 -17.09
CA GLN A 384 -5.33 3.38 -18.03
C GLN A 384 -5.70 2.09 -17.29
N GLY A 385 -4.98 1.75 -16.20
CA GLY A 385 -5.34 0.64 -15.32
C GLY A 385 -6.72 0.82 -14.67
N ARG A 386 -7.07 2.07 -14.27
CA ARG A 386 -8.43 2.40 -13.79
C ARG A 386 -9.48 2.26 -14.88
N GLN A 387 -9.19 2.70 -16.12
CA GLN A 387 -10.10 2.52 -17.25
C GLN A 387 -10.35 1.04 -17.55
N ALA A 388 -9.31 0.20 -17.44
CA ALA A 388 -9.42 -1.24 -17.65
C ALA A 388 -10.38 -1.92 -16.67
N GLU A 389 -10.56 -1.39 -15.46
CA GLU A 389 -11.52 -1.93 -14.47
C GLU A 389 -12.96 -1.92 -14.98
N LEU A 390 -13.32 -0.96 -15.84
CA LEU A 390 -14.66 -0.76 -16.39
C LEU A 390 -14.96 -1.67 -17.59
N LEU A 391 -13.93 -2.30 -18.16
CA LEU A 391 -14.07 -3.17 -19.33
C LEU A 391 -14.53 -4.58 -18.95
N SER A 392 -15.08 -5.32 -19.92
CA SER A 392 -15.42 -6.73 -19.75
C SER A 392 -14.17 -7.61 -19.67
N ASP A 393 -14.30 -8.78 -19.02
CA ASP A 393 -13.20 -9.75 -18.95
C ASP A 393 -12.77 -10.23 -20.33
N ALA A 394 -13.72 -10.37 -21.26
CA ALA A 394 -13.42 -10.73 -22.63
C ALA A 394 -12.56 -9.68 -23.34
N THR A 395 -12.87 -8.38 -23.17
CA THR A 395 -12.08 -7.27 -23.73
C THR A 395 -10.67 -7.23 -23.14
N ILE A 396 -10.54 -7.48 -21.83
CA ILE A 396 -9.24 -7.55 -21.16
C ILE A 396 -8.42 -8.73 -21.70
N GLN A 397 -9.02 -9.92 -21.77
CA GLN A 397 -8.35 -11.10 -22.32
C GLN A 397 -7.87 -10.87 -23.76
N GLU A 398 -8.72 -10.30 -24.60
CA GLU A 398 -8.39 -9.99 -25.99
C GLU A 398 -7.19 -9.03 -26.11
N GLY A 399 -7.14 -7.96 -25.30
CA GLY A 399 -6.03 -7.03 -25.28
C GLY A 399 -4.73 -7.65 -24.77
N LEU A 400 -4.79 -8.50 -23.74
CA LEU A 400 -3.60 -9.21 -23.25
C LEU A 400 -3.07 -10.23 -24.26
N LEU A 401 -3.95 -10.94 -24.99
CA LEU A 401 -3.56 -11.82 -26.08
C LEU A 401 -2.94 -11.03 -27.25
N TYR A 402 -3.46 -9.82 -27.54
CA TYR A 402 -2.81 -8.92 -28.50
C TYR A 402 -1.39 -8.57 -28.07
N LEU A 403 -1.15 -8.22 -26.80
CA LEU A 403 0.21 -7.98 -26.29
C LEU A 403 1.10 -9.22 -26.45
N LEU A 404 0.61 -10.40 -26.08
CA LEU A 404 1.36 -11.65 -26.26
C LEU A 404 1.65 -11.97 -27.71
N SER A 405 0.80 -11.56 -28.66
CA SER A 405 1.06 -11.69 -30.10
C SER A 405 2.23 -10.83 -30.59
N LEU A 406 2.57 -9.77 -29.87
CA LEU A 406 3.71 -8.89 -30.15
C LEU A 406 4.95 -9.36 -29.39
N PHE A 407 4.91 -9.28 -28.06
CA PHE A 407 6.04 -9.51 -27.19
C PHE A 407 6.36 -10.99 -26.96
N GLY A 408 5.37 -11.86 -27.07
CA GLY A 408 5.48 -13.30 -26.95
C GLY A 408 5.49 -14.06 -28.27
N ARG A 409 5.61 -13.39 -29.42
CA ARG A 409 5.46 -14.00 -30.75
C ARG A 409 6.38 -15.16 -31.06
N ASN A 410 7.54 -15.24 -30.40
CA ASN A 410 8.50 -16.31 -30.55
C ASN A 410 8.17 -17.55 -29.71
N TYR A 411 7.05 -17.51 -28.96
CA TYR A 411 6.63 -18.57 -28.05
C TYR A 411 5.22 -19.06 -28.40
N LYS A 412 5.00 -20.34 -28.17
CA LYS A 412 3.66 -20.95 -28.35
C LYS A 412 2.99 -21.06 -26.99
N PHE A 413 2.02 -20.19 -26.73
CA PHE A 413 1.16 -20.26 -25.56
C PHE A 413 0.01 -21.23 -25.81
N GLY A 414 -0.54 -21.82 -24.73
CA GLY A 414 -1.81 -22.51 -24.75
C GLY A 414 -3.00 -21.56 -24.90
N ASN A 415 -4.21 -22.09 -24.85
CA ASN A 415 -5.43 -21.27 -24.85
C ASN A 415 -5.72 -20.77 -23.44
N VAL A 416 -6.17 -19.53 -23.31
CA VAL A 416 -6.63 -18.97 -22.03
C VAL A 416 -7.97 -19.61 -21.68
N GLN A 417 -8.01 -20.30 -20.54
CA GLN A 417 -9.20 -20.96 -20.02
C GLN A 417 -10.03 -20.01 -19.15
N SER A 418 -9.39 -19.12 -18.43
CA SER A 418 -10.04 -18.13 -17.57
C SER A 418 -9.11 -16.98 -17.23
N ILE A 419 -9.69 -15.86 -16.84
CA ILE A 419 -8.98 -14.74 -16.23
C ILE A 419 -9.57 -14.41 -14.85
N LEU A 420 -8.74 -13.88 -13.97
CA LEU A 420 -9.14 -13.32 -12.70
C LEU A 420 -8.39 -12.00 -12.49
N ARG A 421 -9.08 -10.95 -12.07
CA ARG A 421 -8.45 -9.64 -11.92
C ARG A 421 -8.89 -8.88 -10.69
N SER A 422 -8.04 -7.99 -10.21
CA SER A 422 -8.38 -6.97 -9.23
C SER A 422 -9.05 -5.75 -9.90
N LYS A 423 -9.83 -5.00 -9.10
CA LYS A 423 -10.52 -3.76 -9.47
C LYS A 423 -10.51 -2.84 -8.25
N TRP A 424 -9.31 -2.40 -7.85
CA TRP A 424 -9.14 -1.68 -6.60
C TRP A 424 -9.69 -0.27 -6.60
N SER A 425 -9.63 0.43 -7.73
CA SER A 425 -10.07 1.81 -7.85
C SER A 425 -11.59 1.93 -7.88
N SER A 426 -12.29 1.01 -8.56
CA SER A 426 -13.75 0.99 -8.64
C SER A 426 -14.43 0.36 -7.40
N ASP A 427 -13.68 -0.34 -6.55
CA ASP A 427 -14.18 -0.81 -5.27
C ASP A 427 -14.41 0.40 -4.33
N ARG A 428 -15.69 0.74 -4.07
CA ARG A 428 -16.06 1.91 -3.25
C ARG A 428 -15.54 1.88 -1.83
N PHE A 429 -15.13 0.71 -1.33
CA PHE A 429 -14.61 0.52 0.01
C PHE A 429 -13.08 0.57 0.10
N ILE A 430 -12.41 0.73 -1.06
CA ILE A 430 -10.95 0.78 -1.15
C ILE A 430 -10.45 1.97 -1.97
N ARG A 431 -10.96 2.17 -3.21
CA ARG A 431 -10.73 3.30 -4.10
C ARG A 431 -9.29 3.51 -4.54
N GLY A 432 -8.51 2.43 -4.72
CA GLY A 432 -7.13 2.46 -5.17
C GLY A 432 -6.29 1.36 -4.54
N SER A 433 -4.97 1.38 -4.76
CA SER A 433 -4.09 0.29 -4.34
C SER A 433 -3.28 0.64 -3.09
N TYR A 434 -2.39 1.61 -3.17
CA TYR A 434 -1.55 2.04 -2.05
C TYR A 434 -1.08 3.48 -2.23
N SER A 435 -0.52 4.03 -1.13
CA SER A 435 -0.13 5.43 -1.06
C SER A 435 1.33 5.64 -1.48
N SER A 436 1.65 6.84 -1.90
CA SER A 436 3.02 7.32 -2.08
C SER A 436 3.07 8.83 -1.86
N ARG A 437 4.26 9.39 -1.71
CA ARG A 437 4.40 10.85 -1.66
C ARG A 437 4.15 11.46 -3.05
N SER A 438 3.79 12.73 -3.07
CA SER A 438 3.54 13.47 -4.30
C SER A 438 4.19 14.85 -4.24
N ILE A 439 4.30 15.54 -5.36
CA ILE A 439 4.72 16.94 -5.38
C ILE A 439 3.76 17.83 -4.55
N THR A 440 2.53 17.40 -4.33
CA THR A 440 1.58 18.11 -3.48
C THR A 440 1.90 17.94 -2.00
N THR A 441 2.46 16.81 -1.57
CA THR A 441 2.94 16.65 -0.18
C THR A 441 4.04 17.65 0.15
N GLU A 442 4.98 17.85 -0.77
CA GLU A 442 6.03 18.84 -0.61
C GLU A 442 5.47 20.28 -0.54
N ARG A 443 4.58 20.63 -1.49
CA ARG A 443 3.97 21.97 -1.53
C ARG A 443 3.14 22.30 -0.30
N LEU A 444 2.49 21.31 0.31
CA LEU A 444 1.65 21.48 1.51
C LEU A 444 2.43 21.21 2.81
N GLU A 445 3.71 20.89 2.73
CA GLU A 445 4.56 20.52 3.86
C GLU A 445 3.86 19.47 4.75
N THR A 446 3.36 18.41 4.11
CA THR A 446 2.51 17.41 4.76
C THR A 446 2.95 15.98 4.42
N GLY A 447 2.39 15.00 5.12
CA GLY A 447 2.71 13.60 4.89
C GLY A 447 2.04 12.66 5.88
N PRO A 448 2.48 11.39 5.94
CA PRO A 448 1.90 10.37 6.79
C PRO A 448 1.83 10.74 8.28
N ASN A 449 2.84 11.42 8.80
CA ASN A 449 2.87 11.89 10.20
C ASN A 449 1.74 12.86 10.52
N ASN A 450 1.34 13.69 9.55
CA ASN A 450 0.23 14.63 9.72
C ASN A 450 -1.12 13.91 9.64
N LEU A 451 -1.25 12.90 8.78
CA LEU A 451 -2.43 12.03 8.74
C LEU A 451 -2.59 11.27 10.08
N ALA A 452 -1.49 10.80 10.64
CA ALA A 452 -1.47 10.02 11.88
C ALA A 452 -1.82 10.81 13.15
N ARG A 453 -1.93 12.16 13.09
CA ARG A 453 -2.26 12.97 14.27
C ARG A 453 -3.65 12.64 14.80
N PRO A 454 -3.77 12.24 16.08
CA PRO A 454 -5.07 11.93 16.66
C PRO A 454 -5.90 13.20 16.86
N LEU A 455 -7.22 13.08 16.72
CA LEU A 455 -8.17 14.10 17.14
C LEU A 455 -8.39 13.95 18.64
N ARG A 456 -8.32 15.06 19.37
CA ARG A 456 -8.35 15.06 20.83
C ARG A 456 -9.53 15.89 21.34
N ASP A 457 -10.03 15.52 22.52
CA ASP A 457 -11.04 16.29 23.24
C ASP A 457 -10.44 17.53 23.96
N ALA A 458 -11.26 18.17 24.78
CA ALA A 458 -10.85 19.35 25.54
C ALA A 458 -9.85 19.02 26.67
N ALA A 459 -9.85 17.78 27.16
CA ALA A 459 -8.88 17.27 28.13
C ALA A 459 -7.58 16.76 27.49
N ASN A 460 -7.44 16.95 26.19
CA ASN A 460 -6.31 16.46 25.39
C ASN A 460 -6.23 14.92 25.28
N GLU A 461 -7.33 14.21 25.51
CA GLU A 461 -7.40 12.76 25.35
C GLU A 461 -7.73 12.38 23.90
N PRO A 462 -7.10 11.30 23.36
CA PRO A 462 -7.30 10.89 21.97
C PRO A 462 -8.68 10.30 21.75
N GLN A 463 -9.54 10.93 20.98
CA GLN A 463 -10.86 10.43 20.63
C GLN A 463 -10.91 9.69 19.31
N VAL A 464 -10.25 10.21 18.26
CA VAL A 464 -10.16 9.54 16.96
C VAL A 464 -8.70 9.44 16.54
N MET A 465 -8.30 8.26 16.20
CA MET A 465 -6.93 7.91 15.79
C MET A 465 -6.92 7.33 14.37
N PHE A 466 -5.80 7.44 13.68
CA PHE A 466 -5.65 6.99 12.31
C PHE A 466 -4.54 5.95 12.21
N ALA A 467 -4.86 4.80 11.60
CA ALA A 467 -3.92 3.74 11.31
C ALA A 467 -4.17 3.17 9.91
N GLY A 468 -3.17 2.54 9.34
CA GLY A 468 -3.15 2.02 7.97
C GLY A 468 -1.86 2.40 7.28
N GLU A 469 -1.57 1.81 6.12
CA GLU A 469 -0.28 2.02 5.43
C GLU A 469 0.00 3.48 5.12
N ALA A 470 -1.02 4.28 4.78
CA ALA A 470 -0.85 5.70 4.47
C ALA A 470 -0.52 6.58 5.70
N ALA A 471 -0.67 6.05 6.92
CA ALA A 471 -0.30 6.71 8.18
C ALA A 471 1.07 6.26 8.70
N SER A 472 1.81 5.42 7.95
CA SER A 472 3.20 5.05 8.23
C SER A 472 4.14 6.03 7.55
N ALA A 473 5.06 6.63 8.31
CA ALA A 473 6.06 7.55 7.77
C ALA A 473 7.18 6.82 7.03
N THR A 474 7.53 5.62 7.49
CA THR A 474 8.71 4.86 7.03
C THR A 474 8.38 3.65 6.17
N HIS A 475 7.19 3.04 6.35
CA HIS A 475 6.78 1.83 5.66
C HIS A 475 5.40 2.00 5.00
N TYR A 476 5.13 3.18 4.42
CA TYR A 476 3.90 3.39 3.67
C TYR A 476 3.77 2.40 2.50
N SER A 477 2.59 2.21 1.94
CA SER A 477 2.29 1.25 0.88
C SER A 477 2.34 -0.23 1.27
N THR A 478 2.80 -0.58 2.46
CA THR A 478 3.09 -1.97 2.86
C THR A 478 2.11 -2.53 3.90
N VAL A 479 2.07 -3.87 3.97
CA VAL A 479 1.28 -4.57 4.99
C VAL A 479 1.89 -4.36 6.39
N HIS A 480 3.22 -4.43 6.51
CA HIS A 480 3.87 -4.22 7.82
C HIS A 480 3.69 -2.78 8.31
N GLY A 481 3.78 -1.76 7.45
CA GLY A 481 3.49 -0.38 7.86
C GLY A 481 2.04 -0.18 8.32
N ALA A 482 1.08 -0.89 7.71
CA ALA A 482 -0.29 -0.90 8.21
C ALA A 482 -0.42 -1.57 9.58
N MET A 483 0.32 -2.65 9.84
CA MET A 483 0.35 -3.34 11.13
C MET A 483 1.02 -2.49 12.21
N GLU A 484 2.15 -1.87 11.92
CA GLU A 484 2.90 -1.01 12.85
C GLU A 484 2.08 0.21 13.30
N THR A 485 1.42 0.87 12.36
CA THR A 485 0.56 2.01 12.71
C THR A 485 -0.62 1.59 13.56
N ALA A 486 -1.18 0.41 13.32
CA ALA A 486 -2.23 -0.16 14.15
C ALA A 486 -1.74 -0.51 15.58
N GLN A 487 -0.54 -1.09 15.70
CA GLN A 487 0.10 -1.35 16.99
C GLN A 487 0.41 -0.04 17.73
N ARG A 488 0.84 1.01 17.03
CA ARG A 488 1.05 2.35 17.60
C ARG A 488 -0.23 2.88 18.28
N GLU A 489 -1.37 2.84 17.59
CA GLU A 489 -2.62 3.36 18.15
C GLU A 489 -3.20 2.42 19.24
N ALA A 490 -3.06 1.10 19.08
CA ALA A 490 -3.43 0.16 20.13
C ALA A 490 -2.59 0.39 21.40
N THR A 491 -1.27 0.56 21.28
CA THR A 491 -0.36 0.85 22.39
C THR A 491 -0.71 2.18 23.06
N ARG A 492 -1.10 3.20 22.29
CA ARG A 492 -1.57 4.49 22.83
C ARG A 492 -2.75 4.29 23.78
N LEU A 493 -3.75 3.48 23.39
CA LEU A 493 -4.90 3.20 24.24
C LEU A 493 -4.56 2.27 25.42
N ILE A 494 -3.72 1.26 25.21
CA ILE A 494 -3.27 0.39 26.28
C ILE A 494 -2.59 1.21 27.38
N ASN A 495 -1.70 2.14 27.02
CA ASN A 495 -1.01 3.00 27.99
C ASN A 495 -1.93 4.01 28.69
N LEU A 496 -3.07 4.35 28.08
CA LEU A 496 -4.07 5.25 28.67
C LEU A 496 -4.90 4.54 29.77
N TYR A 497 -5.11 3.22 29.65
CA TYR A 497 -6.01 2.46 30.52
C TYR A 497 -5.29 1.44 31.42
N LYS A 498 -4.00 1.31 31.32
CA LYS A 498 -3.14 0.44 32.13
C LYS A 498 -2.00 1.21 32.76
#